data_ca3cf0cf9f757e50a0e8f84ac2ee1cfa
#
_entry.id   ca3cf0cf9f757e50a0e8f84ac2ee1cfa
#
_cell.length_a   1.000
_cell.length_b   1.000
_cell.length_c   1.000
_cell.angle_alpha   90.00
_cell.angle_beta   90.00
_cell.angle_gamma   90.00
#
_symmetry.space_group_name_H-M   'P 1'
#
loop_
_entity.id
_entity.type
_entity.pdbx_description
1 polymer ?
#
loop_
_entity_poly.entity_id
_entity_poly.type
_entity_poly.pdbx_seq_one_letter_code
_entity_poly.pdbx_strand_id
1 'polypeptide(L)'
;MAARVGTAATPSMVAAQLLRIRETLQHEVWVRTGRVQLASAFLCSLLAGKWTPMSEAEACATGMWVHSNTSGTQGHWDEDTLDIVGGSREEGRRVRGWLGDVDTTGGGRRAGNVSRYLVERYRFDPGMTLSSSQTSPIRDEINARYPCGPIHIRLSGRISFPLPLSQ
;
A
#
# COMPACT_ATOMS: atom_id res chain seq x y z
N MET A 1 -5.58 20.46 2.47
CA MET A 1 -4.89 19.17 2.28
C MET A 1 -3.57 19.14 3.04
N ALA A 2 -2.55 19.93 2.71
CA ALA A 2 -1.24 19.87 3.37
C ALA A 2 -1.28 20.01 4.90
N ALA A 3 -2.10 20.89 5.43
CA ALA A 3 -2.24 21.08 6.88
C ALA A 3 -2.90 19.89 7.62
N ARG A 4 -3.63 19.03 6.92
CA ARG A 4 -4.36 17.88 7.51
C ARG A 4 -3.63 16.56 7.29
N VAL A 5 -3.15 16.35 6.08
CA VAL A 5 -2.51 15.09 5.65
C VAL A 5 -0.97 15.18 5.75
N GLY A 6 -0.43 16.37 6.02
CA GLY A 6 1.02 16.58 6.16
C GLY A 6 1.80 16.63 4.85
N THR A 7 1.14 16.46 3.70
CA THR A 7 1.79 16.41 2.38
C THR A 7 1.20 17.44 1.43
N ALA A 8 2.05 18.15 0.68
CA ALA A 8 1.61 19.04 -0.37
C ALA A 8 0.99 18.23 -1.53
N ALA A 9 -0.11 18.71 -2.08
CA ALA A 9 -0.74 18.06 -3.22
C ALA A 9 0.18 18.11 -4.44
N THR A 10 0.51 16.96 -5.00
CA THR A 10 1.26 16.81 -6.24
C THR A 10 0.48 15.98 -7.24
N PRO A 11 0.67 16.20 -8.57
CA PRO A 11 -0.03 15.39 -9.58
C PRO A 11 0.29 13.90 -9.52
N SER A 12 1.41 13.52 -8.91
CA SER A 12 1.84 12.12 -8.73
C SER A 12 1.18 11.41 -7.55
N MET A 13 0.46 12.14 -6.69
CA MET A 13 -0.24 11.51 -5.57
C MET A 13 -1.39 10.63 -6.06
N VAL A 14 -1.61 9.53 -5.35
CA VAL A 14 -2.69 8.58 -5.68
C VAL A 14 -4.06 9.27 -5.65
N ALA A 15 -4.30 10.17 -4.70
CA ALA A 15 -5.53 10.96 -4.65
C ALA A 15 -5.80 11.73 -5.95
N ALA A 16 -4.78 12.44 -6.47
CA ALA A 16 -4.88 13.19 -7.72
C ALA A 16 -5.05 12.26 -8.93
N GLN A 17 -4.37 11.12 -8.94
CA GLN A 17 -4.50 10.11 -9.99
C GLN A 17 -5.90 9.48 -10.00
N LEU A 18 -6.44 9.13 -8.83
CA LEU A 18 -7.80 8.59 -8.73
C LEU A 18 -8.85 9.59 -9.17
N LEU A 19 -8.69 10.87 -8.81
CA LEU A 19 -9.56 11.94 -9.28
C LEU A 19 -9.55 12.00 -10.80
N ARG A 20 -8.37 12.02 -11.42
CA ARG A 20 -8.22 12.02 -12.89
C ARG A 20 -8.82 10.76 -13.52
N ILE A 21 -8.58 9.60 -12.92
CA ILE A 21 -9.14 8.33 -13.39
C ILE A 21 -10.68 8.39 -13.38
N ARG A 22 -11.28 8.88 -12.30
CA ARG A 22 -12.73 9.05 -12.21
C ARG A 22 -13.28 9.96 -13.31
N GLU A 23 -12.58 11.04 -13.62
CA GLU A 23 -13.01 12.01 -14.65
C GLU A 23 -12.85 11.48 -16.07
N THR A 24 -11.91 10.56 -16.29
CA THR A 24 -11.58 10.04 -17.63
C THR A 24 -12.20 8.68 -17.94
N LEU A 25 -12.45 7.86 -16.93
CA LEU A 25 -13.07 6.55 -17.11
C LEU A 25 -14.58 6.65 -17.24
N GLN A 26 -15.15 5.69 -17.98
CA GLN A 26 -16.59 5.49 -17.99
C GLN A 26 -17.08 5.15 -16.57
N HIS A 27 -18.21 5.72 -16.18
CA HIS A 27 -18.78 5.53 -14.84
C HIS A 27 -18.93 4.03 -14.47
N GLU A 28 -19.33 3.20 -15.42
CA GLU A 28 -19.49 1.76 -15.23
C GLU A 28 -18.19 1.06 -14.79
N VAL A 29 -17.06 1.48 -15.35
CA VAL A 29 -15.74 0.94 -14.98
C VAL A 29 -15.35 1.40 -13.57
N TRP A 30 -15.61 2.65 -13.24
CA TRP A 30 -15.39 3.20 -11.92
C TRP A 30 -16.16 2.43 -10.84
N VAL A 31 -17.48 2.22 -11.05
CA VAL A 31 -18.34 1.50 -10.08
C VAL A 31 -17.95 0.04 -9.89
N ARG A 32 -17.35 -0.58 -10.91
CA ARG A 32 -16.90 -1.99 -10.87
C ARG A 32 -15.51 -2.15 -10.24
N THR A 33 -14.86 -1.07 -9.86
CA THR A 33 -13.57 -1.14 -9.17
C THR A 33 -13.73 -1.84 -7.83
N GLY A 34 -13.00 -2.91 -7.61
CA GLY A 34 -13.05 -3.69 -6.37
C GLY A 34 -11.90 -3.41 -5.42
N ARG A 35 -10.74 -3.00 -5.94
CA ARG A 35 -9.56 -2.76 -5.12
C ARG A 35 -8.61 -1.76 -5.77
N VAL A 36 -8.00 -0.92 -4.96
CA VAL A 36 -6.92 -0.01 -5.31
C VAL A 36 -5.76 -0.26 -4.37
N GLN A 37 -4.59 -0.52 -4.92
CA GLN A 37 -3.37 -0.74 -4.14
C GLN A 37 -2.19 -0.05 -4.80
N LEU A 38 -1.22 0.37 -3.99
CA LEU A 38 0.09 0.74 -4.51
C LEU A 38 0.81 -0.51 -5.02
N ALA A 39 1.78 -0.32 -5.93
CA ALA A 39 2.50 -1.42 -6.55
C ALA A 39 3.16 -2.36 -5.53
N SER A 40 3.71 -1.83 -4.44
CA SER A 40 4.31 -2.60 -3.34
C SER A 40 3.30 -3.47 -2.61
N ALA A 41 2.15 -2.92 -2.20
CA ALA A 41 1.08 -3.68 -1.56
C ALA A 41 0.47 -4.73 -2.50
N PHE A 42 0.35 -4.39 -3.80
CA PHE A 42 -0.10 -5.34 -4.82
C PHE A 42 0.88 -6.51 -4.97
N LEU A 43 2.18 -6.25 -5.07
CA LEU A 43 3.21 -7.30 -5.14
C LEU A 43 3.21 -8.17 -3.89
N CYS A 44 3.09 -7.58 -2.70
CA CYS A 44 2.97 -8.33 -1.46
C CYS A 44 1.74 -9.24 -1.46
N SER A 45 0.59 -8.71 -1.91
CA SER A 45 -0.66 -9.48 -2.04
C SER A 45 -0.54 -10.62 -3.04
N LEU A 46 0.10 -10.36 -4.19
CA LEU A 46 0.37 -11.37 -5.21
C LEU A 46 1.26 -12.50 -4.69
N LEU A 47 2.35 -12.16 -4.01
CA LEU A 47 3.26 -13.13 -3.43
C LEU A 47 2.62 -13.92 -2.29
N ALA A 48 1.80 -13.27 -1.46
CA ALA A 48 1.08 -13.92 -0.37
C ALA A 48 -0.13 -14.76 -0.84
N GLY A 49 -0.62 -14.52 -2.06
CA GLY A 49 -1.84 -15.15 -2.59
C GLY A 49 -3.13 -14.70 -1.88
N LYS A 50 -3.08 -13.56 -1.21
CA LYS A 50 -4.23 -12.97 -0.49
C LYS A 50 -4.06 -11.46 -0.40
N TRP A 51 -5.16 -10.73 -0.23
CA TRP A 51 -5.09 -9.30 0.03
C TRP A 51 -4.34 -9.02 1.32
N THR A 52 -3.29 -8.21 1.25
CA THR A 52 -2.55 -7.73 2.42
C THR A 52 -2.94 -6.28 2.68
N PRO A 53 -3.05 -5.86 3.96
CA PRO A 53 -3.22 -4.46 4.29
C PRO A 53 -2.01 -3.66 3.78
N MET A 54 -2.23 -2.41 3.40
CA MET A 54 -1.11 -1.53 3.09
C MET A 54 -0.46 -1.04 4.37
N SER A 55 0.81 -0.70 4.31
CA SER A 55 1.51 -0.08 5.44
C SER A 55 1.05 1.36 5.64
N GLU A 56 1.24 1.90 6.84
CA GLU A 56 0.90 3.29 7.12
C GLU A 56 1.69 4.27 6.21
N ALA A 57 2.94 3.95 5.87
CA ALA A 57 3.72 4.74 4.93
C ALA A 57 3.12 4.76 3.52
N GLU A 58 2.56 3.64 3.06
CA GLU A 58 1.82 3.58 1.79
C GLU A 58 0.52 4.39 1.87
N ALA A 59 -0.20 4.27 2.97
CA ALA A 59 -1.41 5.05 3.18
C ALA A 59 -1.12 6.56 3.15
N CYS A 60 -0.04 7.00 3.82
CA CYS A 60 0.43 8.40 3.74
C CYS A 60 0.76 8.82 2.30
N ALA A 61 1.43 7.96 1.53
CA ALA A 61 1.79 8.25 0.15
C ALA A 61 0.57 8.41 -0.78
N THR A 62 -0.61 7.91 -0.36
CA THR A 62 -1.85 8.16 -1.10
C THR A 62 -2.28 9.63 -1.08
N GLY A 63 -1.87 10.38 -0.06
CA GLY A 63 -2.34 11.74 0.21
C GLY A 63 -3.75 11.81 0.80
N MET A 64 -4.29 10.69 1.28
CA MET A 64 -5.62 10.58 1.88
C MET A 64 -5.60 10.05 3.33
N TRP A 65 -4.41 9.82 3.88
CA TRP A 65 -4.21 9.29 5.23
C TRP A 65 -3.65 10.34 6.17
N VAL A 66 -4.25 10.49 7.34
CA VAL A 66 -3.76 11.33 8.44
C VAL A 66 -2.92 10.46 9.37
N HIS A 67 -1.63 10.79 9.47
CA HIS A 67 -0.70 10.04 10.31
C HIS A 67 -0.97 10.28 11.81
N SER A 68 -0.78 9.26 12.64
CA SER A 68 -1.00 9.30 14.07
C SER A 68 -0.25 10.44 14.80
N ASN A 69 0.97 10.73 14.39
CA ASN A 69 1.80 11.78 15.01
C ASN A 69 1.33 13.20 14.69
N THR A 70 0.52 13.39 13.66
CA THR A 70 0.02 14.71 13.25
C THR A 70 -1.16 15.16 14.08
N SER A 71 -1.95 14.24 14.63
CA SER A 71 -3.19 14.54 15.36
C SER A 71 -3.19 14.08 16.81
N GLY A 72 -2.13 13.39 17.29
CA GLY A 72 -2.13 12.76 18.62
C GLY A 72 -3.12 11.61 18.78
N THR A 73 -3.81 11.23 17.69
CA THR A 73 -4.76 10.14 17.60
C THR A 73 -4.22 9.03 16.69
N GLN A 74 -4.84 7.86 16.73
CA GLN A 74 -4.51 6.79 15.79
C GLN A 74 -4.71 7.27 14.35
N GLY A 75 -3.80 6.87 13.44
CA GLY A 75 -3.90 7.22 12.02
C GLY A 75 -5.25 6.80 11.42
N HIS A 76 -5.78 7.62 10.53
CA HIS A 76 -7.09 7.40 9.92
C HIS A 76 -7.18 7.98 8.51
N TRP A 77 -8.14 7.52 7.73
CA TRP A 77 -8.45 8.08 6.42
C TRP A 77 -9.11 9.45 6.56
N ASP A 78 -8.64 10.43 5.78
CA ASP A 78 -9.25 11.77 5.71
C ASP A 78 -10.54 11.72 4.87
N GLU A 79 -11.68 11.70 5.55
CA GLU A 79 -12.99 11.54 4.89
C GLU A 79 -13.27 12.66 3.87
N ASP A 80 -12.88 13.90 4.17
CA ASP A 80 -13.09 15.02 3.23
C ASP A 80 -12.31 14.84 1.92
N THR A 81 -11.07 14.35 2.01
CA THR A 81 -10.28 14.08 0.81
C THR A 81 -10.85 12.88 0.04
N LEU A 82 -11.32 11.85 0.73
CA LEU A 82 -12.00 10.72 0.10
C LEU A 82 -13.29 11.15 -0.61
N ASP A 83 -14.07 12.04 0.00
CA ASP A 83 -15.29 12.57 -0.59
C ASP A 83 -15.02 13.40 -1.85
N ILE A 84 -13.94 14.19 -1.85
CA ILE A 84 -13.48 14.92 -3.04
C ILE A 84 -13.09 13.94 -4.16
N VAL A 85 -12.28 12.92 -3.83
CA VAL A 85 -11.83 11.91 -4.80
C VAL A 85 -13.01 11.10 -5.33
N GLY A 86 -13.95 10.69 -4.48
CA GLY A 86 -15.16 9.96 -4.86
C GLY A 86 -16.19 10.83 -5.59
N GLY A 87 -16.22 12.13 -5.29
CA GLY A 87 -17.21 13.07 -5.82
C GLY A 87 -18.50 13.17 -4.98
N SER A 88 -18.65 12.32 -4.00
CA SER A 88 -19.71 12.37 -3.00
C SER A 88 -19.29 11.58 -1.77
N ARG A 89 -20.02 11.78 -0.66
CA ARG A 89 -19.77 11.04 0.59
C ARG A 89 -19.97 9.53 0.45
N GLU A 90 -20.92 9.11 -0.36
CA GLU A 90 -21.16 7.68 -0.62
C GLU A 90 -20.01 7.07 -1.43
N GLU A 91 -19.58 7.73 -2.48
CA GLU A 91 -18.46 7.28 -3.30
C GLU A 91 -17.12 7.37 -2.53
N GLY A 92 -16.95 8.36 -1.65
CA GLY A 92 -15.81 8.45 -0.74
C GLY A 92 -15.68 7.22 0.16
N ARG A 93 -16.80 6.71 0.70
CA ARG A 93 -16.82 5.45 1.45
C ARG A 93 -16.47 4.24 0.57
N ARG A 94 -16.87 4.22 -0.70
CA ARG A 94 -16.47 3.17 -1.65
C ARG A 94 -14.97 3.22 -1.90
N VAL A 95 -14.41 4.39 -2.16
CA VAL A 95 -12.96 4.57 -2.35
C VAL A 95 -12.20 4.09 -1.12
N ARG A 96 -12.66 4.40 0.09
CA ARG A 96 -12.09 3.86 1.33
C ARG A 96 -12.13 2.32 1.34
N GLY A 97 -13.23 1.72 0.95
CA GLY A 97 -13.37 0.26 0.83
C GLY A 97 -12.38 -0.35 -0.17
N TRP A 98 -12.12 0.32 -1.30
CA TRP A 98 -11.14 -0.13 -2.29
C TRP A 98 -9.71 -0.05 -1.79
N LEU A 99 -9.38 0.97 -1.00
CA LEU A 99 -8.07 1.14 -0.39
C LEU A 99 -7.82 0.08 0.71
N GLY A 100 -8.86 -0.30 1.44
CA GLY A 100 -8.84 -1.34 2.47
C GLY A 100 -8.14 -0.92 3.75
N ASP A 101 -7.71 -1.93 4.52
CA ASP A 101 -7.12 -1.73 5.84
C ASP A 101 -5.68 -1.25 5.75
N VAL A 102 -5.26 -0.52 6.78
CA VAL A 102 -3.91 0.00 6.95
C VAL A 102 -3.27 -0.66 8.17
N ASP A 103 -2.04 -1.14 8.00
CA ASP A 103 -1.23 -1.65 9.09
C ASP A 103 -0.46 -0.50 9.76
N THR A 104 -0.90 -0.11 10.94
CA THR A 104 -0.32 0.98 11.73
C THR A 104 0.73 0.50 12.73
N THR A 105 1.14 -0.77 12.70
CA THR A 105 2.09 -1.35 13.68
C THR A 105 3.54 -0.93 13.47
N GLY A 106 3.80 0.05 12.60
CA GLY A 106 5.12 0.64 12.44
C GLY A 106 6.10 -0.16 11.56
N GLY A 107 5.65 -1.16 10.85
CA GLY A 107 6.46 -2.00 9.96
C GLY A 107 7.11 -3.20 10.68
N GLY A 108 7.74 -4.07 9.90
CA GLY A 108 8.34 -5.31 10.42
C GLY A 108 7.33 -6.43 10.70
N ARG A 109 6.04 -6.17 10.52
CA ARG A 109 5.03 -7.21 10.66
C ARG A 109 5.15 -8.25 9.55
N ARG A 110 5.08 -9.51 9.95
CA ARG A 110 5.00 -10.62 9.00
C ARG A 110 3.66 -10.57 8.26
N ALA A 111 3.70 -10.33 6.95
CA ALA A 111 2.52 -10.33 6.09
C ALA A 111 2.01 -11.75 5.81
N GLY A 112 2.90 -12.74 5.88
CA GLY A 112 2.58 -14.14 5.67
C GLY A 112 3.72 -14.92 5.06
N ASN A 113 3.40 -16.10 4.55
CA ASN A 113 4.29 -16.90 3.73
C ASN A 113 3.97 -16.69 2.26
N VAL A 114 4.88 -17.07 1.39
CA VAL A 114 4.66 -17.14 -0.06
C VAL A 114 3.51 -18.09 -0.36
N SER A 115 2.68 -17.72 -1.33
CA SER A 115 1.49 -18.49 -1.71
C SER A 115 1.86 -19.89 -2.20
N ARG A 116 1.00 -20.85 -1.91
CA ARG A 116 1.15 -22.24 -2.36
C ARG A 116 1.31 -22.34 -3.87
N TYR A 117 0.61 -21.51 -4.64
CA TYR A 117 0.74 -21.45 -6.09
C TYR A 117 2.18 -21.17 -6.55
N LEU A 118 2.86 -20.23 -5.91
CA LEU A 118 4.26 -19.90 -6.24
C LEU A 118 5.22 -21.02 -5.83
N VAL A 119 4.97 -21.66 -4.70
CA VAL A 119 5.76 -22.82 -4.25
C VAL A 119 5.64 -23.97 -5.27
N GLU A 120 4.43 -24.33 -5.66
CA GLU A 120 4.18 -25.45 -6.55
C GLU A 120 4.63 -25.17 -8.00
N ARG A 121 4.33 -23.96 -8.51
CA ARG A 121 4.57 -23.61 -9.91
C ARG A 121 6.01 -23.16 -10.18
N TYR A 122 6.59 -22.39 -9.25
CA TYR A 122 7.89 -21.72 -9.45
C TYR A 122 8.96 -22.18 -8.48
N ARG A 123 8.68 -23.20 -7.65
CA ARG A 123 9.63 -23.79 -6.72
C ARG A 123 10.18 -22.79 -5.68
N PHE A 124 9.36 -21.82 -5.27
CA PHE A 124 9.72 -20.98 -4.12
C PHE A 124 9.81 -21.83 -2.86
N ASP A 125 10.69 -21.44 -1.95
CA ASP A 125 10.79 -22.10 -0.65
C ASP A 125 9.48 -21.88 0.14
N PRO A 126 8.80 -22.95 0.58
CA PRO A 126 7.58 -22.84 1.37
C PRO A 126 7.79 -22.13 2.71
N GLY A 127 9.02 -22.13 3.24
CA GLY A 127 9.42 -21.38 4.44
C GLY A 127 9.67 -19.89 4.21
N MET A 128 9.65 -19.42 2.96
CA MET A 128 9.86 -18.02 2.64
C MET A 128 8.77 -17.14 3.24
N THR A 129 9.19 -16.16 4.01
CA THR A 129 8.29 -15.22 4.68
C THR A 129 8.32 -13.85 4.00
N LEU A 130 7.14 -13.24 3.94
CA LEU A 130 6.95 -11.87 3.49
C LEU A 130 6.82 -10.98 4.71
N SER A 131 7.61 -9.93 4.78
CA SER A 131 7.45 -8.89 5.78
C SER A 131 7.43 -7.52 5.12
N SER A 132 6.56 -6.64 5.59
CA SER A 132 6.66 -5.23 5.28
C SER A 132 7.79 -4.66 6.12
N SER A 133 8.87 -4.23 5.51
CA SER A 133 9.95 -3.60 6.25
C SER A 133 9.94 -2.10 5.99
N GLN A 134 9.72 -1.35 7.06
CA GLN A 134 10.07 0.06 7.11
C GLN A 134 11.47 0.17 7.72
N THR A 135 12.50 -0.24 7.01
CA THR A 135 13.85 -0.08 7.54
C THR A 135 14.75 0.62 6.55
N SER A 136 15.07 1.86 6.89
CA SER A 136 16.31 2.47 6.51
C SER A 136 16.86 3.24 7.71
N PRO A 137 18.12 3.07 8.09
CA PRO A 137 18.78 3.91 9.11
C PRO A 137 18.91 5.40 8.68
N ILE A 138 18.60 5.73 7.43
CA ILE A 138 18.46 7.11 6.93
C ILE A 138 17.12 7.74 7.38
N ARG A 139 16.34 7.00 8.14
CA ARG A 139 14.95 7.28 8.51
C ARG A 139 14.78 8.58 9.32
N ASP A 140 15.70 8.87 10.22
CA ASP A 140 15.51 9.99 11.15
C ASP A 140 15.66 11.36 10.49
N GLU A 141 16.47 11.46 9.47
CA GLU A 141 16.71 12.73 8.75
C GLU A 141 15.67 12.96 7.62
N ILE A 142 15.22 11.89 6.97
CA ILE A 142 14.19 11.96 5.93
C ILE A 142 12.79 12.03 6.53
N ASN A 143 12.50 11.32 7.62
CA ASN A 143 11.20 11.37 8.31
C ASN A 143 10.91 12.74 8.93
N ALA A 144 11.94 13.51 9.28
CA ALA A 144 11.75 14.90 9.72
C ALA A 144 11.28 15.83 8.59
N ARG A 145 11.56 15.47 7.34
CA ARG A 145 11.16 16.25 6.13
C ARG A 145 10.03 15.60 5.32
N TYR A 146 9.94 14.26 5.36
CA TYR A 146 8.95 13.46 4.63
C TYR A 146 8.51 12.29 5.50
N PRO A 147 7.36 12.36 6.18
CA PRO A 147 6.88 11.30 7.09
C PRO A 147 6.60 9.95 6.40
N CYS A 148 6.60 9.93 5.07
CA CYS A 148 6.36 8.75 4.26
C CYS A 148 7.65 8.33 3.54
N GLY A 149 8.46 7.50 4.19
CA GLY A 149 9.67 6.93 3.60
C GLY A 149 9.38 5.81 2.58
N PRO A 150 10.38 5.44 1.75
CA PRO A 150 10.23 4.38 0.76
C PRO A 150 9.94 3.02 1.41
N ILE A 151 9.04 2.27 0.80
CA ILE A 151 8.63 0.95 1.27
C ILE A 151 9.52 -0.10 0.64
N HIS A 152 10.03 -0.98 1.48
CA HIS A 152 10.80 -2.14 1.04
C HIS A 152 10.03 -3.43 1.37
N ILE A 153 9.83 -4.27 0.35
CA ILE A 153 9.40 -5.65 0.56
C ILE A 153 10.65 -6.47 0.84
N ARG A 154 10.73 -7.08 2.02
CA ARG A 154 11.80 -8.00 2.36
C ARG A 154 11.33 -9.43 2.18
N LEU A 155 12.00 -10.16 1.30
CA LEU A 155 11.89 -11.60 1.18
C LEU A 155 13.00 -12.22 2.03
N SER A 156 12.63 -12.99 3.05
CA SER A 156 13.59 -13.77 3.85
C SER A 156 13.34 -15.26 3.63
N GLY A 157 14.34 -15.93 3.10
CA GLY A 157 14.33 -17.35 2.75
C GLY A 157 15.40 -17.66 1.71
N ARG A 158 15.67 -18.94 1.47
CA ARG A 158 16.58 -19.37 0.41
C ARG A 158 15.82 -19.40 -0.91
N ILE A 159 16.34 -18.70 -1.93
CA ILE A 159 15.92 -18.88 -3.31
C ILE A 159 16.83 -19.96 -3.91
N SER A 160 16.34 -21.20 -3.99
CA SER A 160 17.05 -22.29 -4.66
C SER A 160 16.60 -22.32 -6.12
N PHE A 161 17.46 -21.86 -7.01
CA PHE A 161 17.26 -22.11 -8.44
C PHE A 161 17.68 -23.55 -8.74
N PRO A 162 16.85 -24.38 -9.38
CA PRO A 162 17.31 -25.65 -9.89
C PRO A 162 18.41 -25.39 -10.93
N LEU A 163 19.59 -25.91 -10.68
CA LEU A 163 20.65 -25.94 -11.68
C LEU A 163 20.10 -26.71 -12.91
N PRO A 164 20.37 -26.25 -14.14
CA PRO A 164 20.03 -27.02 -15.32
C PRO A 164 20.75 -28.37 -15.22
N LEU A 165 19.97 -29.46 -15.35
CA LEU A 165 20.54 -30.78 -15.47
C LEU A 165 21.43 -30.76 -16.71
N SER A 166 22.76 -30.88 -16.50
CA SER A 166 23.70 -31.15 -17.57
C SER A 166 23.32 -32.49 -18.21
N GLN A 167 22.96 -32.44 -19.50
CA GLN A 167 22.89 -33.64 -20.36
C GLN A 167 24.30 -34.13 -20.65
#